data_d2870631ff2a909f0b2eb62b9f7543e3
#
_entry.id   d2870631ff2a909f0b2eb62b9f7543e3
#
_cell.length_a   1.000
_cell.length_b   1.000
_cell.length_c   1.000
_cell.angle_alpha   90.00
_cell.angle_beta   90.00
_cell.angle_gamma   90.00
#
_symmetry.space_group_name_H-M   'P 1'
#
loop_
_entity.id
_entity.type
_entity.pdbx_description
1 polymer ?
#
loop_
_entity_poly.entity_id
_entity_poly.type
_entity_poly.pdbx_seq_one_letter_code
_entity_poly.pdbx_strand_id
1 'polypeptide(L)'
;MLEQIQVSNFAALGQDIDQCKVDALKEQAVNAVEKLEKGTGEGNDFLGWLHLPSSITETELSDIEATAKSLRESCEFVVAIGIGGSYLGAKAVIEALSDSFDAYKPGNCKVLFAGNNIGEDYLADLMDLLKGRKFGIIVISKSGTTTEPAIAFRLLKDMLEQQEGKEVASKRIVAITDAKKGALRSLATQEGYKTYVIPDNVGGRFSVLTPVGLLPIAVAGFDVKALVAGAVEIENGDDENVFTYAQTRNALYQAGKKIEILVNFCPRLHYFAEWWKQLYGESEGKDHLGIFPASVDFTTDLHSMGQWIQDGERTIFETVLSVGDMSHSVIIPNDDANLDGLNFLAGKHVDEVNKMAELGTRLAHVDGGVPNLLITIPALTERYLGQLIYFFEKACGVSGYILDVNPFNQPGVEAYKKNMFALLNKPGYEAESKAIQAKLGK
;
A
#
# COMPACT_ATOMS: atom_id res chain seq x y z
N MET A 1 25.68 -9.33 7.07
CA MET A 1 24.27 -9.35 6.60
C MET A 1 23.73 -7.95 6.79
N LEU A 2 22.92 -7.46 5.87
CA LEU A 2 22.21 -6.20 6.04
C LEU A 2 21.22 -6.36 7.20
N GLU A 3 21.17 -5.40 8.11
CA GLU A 3 20.24 -5.42 9.27
C GLU A 3 19.04 -4.50 9.07
N GLN A 4 19.12 -3.61 8.07
CA GLN A 4 18.09 -2.60 7.76
C GLN A 4 18.00 -2.38 6.25
N ILE A 5 16.92 -1.70 5.84
CA ILE A 5 16.74 -1.16 4.48
C ILE A 5 17.94 -0.29 4.08
N GLN A 6 18.35 -0.41 2.83
CA GLN A 6 19.39 0.44 2.24
C GLN A 6 18.92 1.04 0.92
N VAL A 7 19.28 2.29 0.70
CA VAL A 7 18.99 3.04 -0.52
C VAL A 7 20.29 3.40 -1.22
N SER A 8 20.39 3.11 -2.52
CA SER A 8 21.52 3.48 -3.38
C SER A 8 20.99 4.23 -4.59
N ASN A 9 21.61 5.37 -4.87
CA ASN A 9 21.34 6.18 -6.05
C ASN A 9 22.46 6.09 -7.10
N PHE A 10 23.45 5.21 -6.91
CA PHE A 10 24.62 5.14 -7.78
C PHE A 10 24.28 4.98 -9.27
N ALA A 11 23.33 4.11 -9.58
CA ALA A 11 22.87 3.87 -10.95
C ALA A 11 21.83 4.92 -11.46
N ALA A 12 21.44 5.87 -10.60
CA ALA A 12 20.63 7.02 -11.00
C ALA A 12 21.48 8.21 -11.45
N LEU A 13 22.75 8.24 -11.05
CA LEU A 13 23.71 9.28 -11.46
C LEU A 13 24.23 9.00 -12.88
N GLY A 14 24.23 10.02 -13.74
CA GLY A 14 24.64 9.86 -15.12
C GLY A 14 24.51 11.17 -15.91
N GLN A 15 24.06 11.09 -17.18
CA GLN A 15 23.98 12.24 -18.05
C GLN A 15 22.96 13.30 -17.59
N ASP A 16 21.84 12.86 -17.00
CA ASP A 16 20.73 13.75 -16.59
C ASP A 16 21.00 14.47 -15.27
N ILE A 17 21.56 13.74 -14.29
CA ILE A 17 21.96 14.27 -12.97
C ILE A 17 23.31 13.74 -12.53
N ASP A 18 24.00 14.54 -11.74
CA ASP A 18 25.19 14.15 -10.98
C ASP A 18 24.96 14.35 -9.48
N GLN A 19 25.92 13.95 -8.66
CA GLN A 19 25.81 14.08 -7.21
C GLN A 19 25.63 15.56 -6.79
N CYS A 20 26.23 16.51 -7.51
CA CYS A 20 26.10 17.94 -7.18
C CYS A 20 24.65 18.42 -7.31
N LYS A 21 23.87 17.93 -8.30
CA LYS A 21 22.46 18.26 -8.45
C LYS A 21 21.61 17.64 -7.34
N VAL A 22 21.94 16.43 -6.89
CA VAL A 22 21.30 15.80 -5.73
C VAL A 22 21.60 16.58 -4.46
N ASP A 23 22.88 16.92 -4.23
CA ASP A 23 23.34 17.66 -3.04
C ASP A 23 22.76 19.08 -2.98
N ALA A 24 22.48 19.69 -4.12
CA ALA A 24 21.82 21.01 -4.19
C ALA A 24 20.42 21.03 -3.52
N LEU A 25 19.77 19.86 -3.37
CA LEU A 25 18.48 19.72 -2.69
C LEU A 25 18.61 19.43 -1.18
N LYS A 26 19.85 19.33 -0.66
CA LYS A 26 20.07 18.93 0.75
C LYS A 26 19.44 19.88 1.74
N GLU A 27 19.59 21.18 1.54
CA GLU A 27 18.97 22.18 2.42
C GLU A 27 17.45 22.09 2.40
N GLN A 28 16.84 21.86 1.22
CA GLN A 28 15.40 21.69 1.09
C GLN A 28 14.92 20.42 1.79
N ALA A 29 15.66 19.31 1.68
CA ALA A 29 15.33 18.06 2.35
C ALA A 29 15.43 18.17 3.88
N VAL A 30 16.49 18.82 4.40
CA VAL A 30 16.63 19.10 5.83
C VAL A 30 15.48 19.97 6.32
N ASN A 31 15.16 21.05 5.61
CA ASN A 31 14.03 21.92 5.93
C ASN A 31 12.68 21.18 5.88
N ALA A 32 12.53 20.21 4.95
CA ALA A 32 11.33 19.37 4.86
C ALA A 32 11.17 18.48 6.10
N VAL A 33 12.24 17.82 6.55
CA VAL A 33 12.21 17.04 7.80
C VAL A 33 11.91 17.96 9.00
N GLU A 34 12.54 19.15 9.07
CA GLU A 34 12.22 20.09 10.15
C GLU A 34 10.76 20.53 10.14
N LYS A 35 10.16 20.75 8.96
CA LYS A 35 8.72 21.06 8.84
C LYS A 35 7.84 19.92 9.34
N LEU A 36 8.21 18.65 9.05
CA LEU A 36 7.52 17.49 9.58
C LEU A 36 7.61 17.44 11.11
N GLU A 37 8.82 17.44 11.64
CA GLU A 37 9.08 17.30 13.09
C GLU A 37 8.49 18.45 13.93
N LYS A 38 8.54 19.67 13.42
CA LYS A 38 7.99 20.86 14.10
C LYS A 38 6.51 21.08 13.82
N GLY A 39 5.90 20.35 12.90
CA GLY A 39 4.50 20.52 12.49
C GLY A 39 4.22 21.90 11.89
N THR A 40 5.17 22.47 11.13
CA THR A 40 5.07 23.85 10.58
C THR A 40 4.79 23.88 9.08
N GLY A 41 4.76 22.72 8.41
CA GLY A 41 4.44 22.62 7.00
C GLY A 41 2.93 22.60 6.73
N GLU A 42 2.56 22.78 5.46
CA GLU A 42 1.17 22.61 5.03
C GLU A 42 0.68 21.19 5.31
N GLY A 43 -0.58 21.05 5.76
CA GLY A 43 -1.16 19.76 6.12
C GLY A 43 -0.72 19.21 7.46
N ASN A 44 -0.13 20.03 8.34
CA ASN A 44 0.33 19.64 9.67
C ASN A 44 -0.76 19.05 10.58
N ASP A 45 -2.04 19.25 10.26
CA ASP A 45 -3.17 18.60 10.95
C ASP A 45 -3.20 17.08 10.74
N PHE A 46 -2.39 16.55 9.81
CA PHE A 46 -2.33 15.14 9.43
C PHE A 46 -0.97 14.47 9.70
N LEU A 47 -0.23 14.92 10.69
CA LEU A 47 1.08 14.36 11.06
C LEU A 47 1.02 13.28 12.15
N GLY A 48 -0.17 12.80 12.50
CA GLY A 48 -0.32 11.77 13.53
C GLY A 48 0.36 10.42 13.23
N TRP A 49 0.78 10.20 11.98
CA TRP A 49 1.53 9.02 11.57
C TRP A 49 3.03 9.11 11.92
N LEU A 50 3.58 10.34 12.05
CA LEU A 50 5.04 10.57 12.13
C LEU A 50 5.67 9.92 13.37
N HIS A 51 5.02 10.01 14.53
CA HIS A 51 5.47 9.35 15.76
C HIS A 51 4.52 8.23 16.20
N LEU A 52 3.72 7.73 15.26
CA LEU A 52 2.77 6.66 15.53
C LEU A 52 3.47 5.36 15.96
N PRO A 53 4.52 4.86 15.24
CA PRO A 53 5.09 3.55 15.58
C PRO A 53 5.55 3.46 17.02
N SER A 54 6.34 4.43 17.50
CA SER A 54 6.85 4.45 18.88
C SER A 54 5.78 4.77 19.93
N SER A 55 4.62 5.32 19.53
CA SER A 55 3.51 5.65 20.43
C SER A 55 2.52 4.49 20.63
N ILE A 56 2.55 3.47 19.78
CA ILE A 56 1.66 2.30 19.92
C ILE A 56 2.07 1.49 21.15
N THR A 57 1.12 1.32 22.06
CA THR A 57 1.37 0.60 23.30
C THR A 57 1.24 -0.91 23.15
N GLU A 58 1.94 -1.66 24.00
CA GLU A 58 1.80 -3.12 24.08
C GLU A 58 0.34 -3.54 24.38
N THR A 59 -0.39 -2.72 25.13
CA THR A 59 -1.81 -2.97 25.45
C THR A 59 -2.68 -2.88 24.18
N GLU A 60 -2.44 -1.90 23.32
CA GLU A 60 -3.16 -1.75 22.05
C GLU A 60 -2.87 -2.91 21.10
N LEU A 61 -1.59 -3.30 20.95
CA LEU A 61 -1.22 -4.45 20.14
C LEU A 61 -1.84 -5.74 20.67
N SER A 62 -1.82 -5.95 21.99
CA SER A 62 -2.42 -7.13 22.62
C SER A 62 -3.95 -7.18 22.45
N ASP A 63 -4.66 -6.03 22.46
CA ASP A 63 -6.11 -5.98 22.20
C ASP A 63 -6.41 -6.31 20.72
N ILE A 64 -5.59 -5.81 19.79
CA ILE A 64 -5.69 -6.15 18.35
C ILE A 64 -5.47 -7.65 18.15
N GLU A 65 -4.41 -8.24 18.74
CA GLU A 65 -4.11 -9.67 18.65
C GLU A 65 -5.23 -10.54 19.24
N ALA A 66 -5.79 -10.13 20.38
CA ALA A 66 -6.90 -10.84 21.02
C ALA A 66 -8.17 -10.81 20.15
N THR A 67 -8.48 -9.65 19.56
CA THR A 67 -9.61 -9.52 18.63
C THR A 67 -9.39 -10.34 17.36
N ALA A 68 -8.20 -10.28 16.79
CA ALA A 68 -7.83 -11.09 15.62
C ALA A 68 -7.92 -12.60 15.92
N LYS A 69 -7.45 -13.04 17.08
CA LYS A 69 -7.56 -14.44 17.53
C LYS A 69 -9.03 -14.88 17.63
N SER A 70 -9.88 -14.06 18.23
CA SER A 70 -11.32 -14.35 18.35
C SER A 70 -11.99 -14.52 16.98
N LEU A 71 -11.66 -13.66 16.02
CA LEU A 71 -12.16 -13.78 14.65
C LEU A 71 -11.65 -15.05 13.97
N ARG A 72 -10.35 -15.36 14.06
CA ARG A 72 -9.76 -16.58 13.50
C ARG A 72 -10.37 -17.87 14.05
N GLU A 73 -10.68 -17.91 15.34
CA GLU A 73 -11.26 -19.08 15.99
C GLU A 73 -12.75 -19.28 15.63
N SER A 74 -13.45 -18.21 15.27
CA SER A 74 -14.88 -18.25 14.99
C SER A 74 -15.25 -18.23 13.49
N CYS A 75 -14.30 -17.91 12.60
CA CYS A 75 -14.56 -17.68 11.18
C CYS A 75 -13.61 -18.46 10.28
N GLU A 76 -14.12 -18.94 9.15
CA GLU A 76 -13.33 -19.46 8.03
C GLU A 76 -12.78 -18.31 7.17
N PHE A 77 -13.58 -17.25 7.05
CA PHE A 77 -13.24 -16.03 6.31
C PHE A 77 -13.49 -14.79 7.15
N VAL A 78 -12.64 -13.78 7.00
CA VAL A 78 -12.91 -12.42 7.49
C VAL A 78 -12.83 -11.48 6.29
N VAL A 79 -13.90 -10.73 6.06
CA VAL A 79 -13.95 -9.76 4.97
C VAL A 79 -13.58 -8.38 5.51
N ALA A 80 -12.42 -7.87 5.11
CA ALA A 80 -12.00 -6.49 5.36
C ALA A 80 -12.66 -5.57 4.31
N ILE A 81 -13.54 -4.70 4.76
CA ILE A 81 -14.33 -3.81 3.91
C ILE A 81 -13.76 -2.40 4.01
N GLY A 82 -13.19 -1.90 2.93
CA GLY A 82 -12.59 -0.58 2.84
C GLY A 82 -12.17 -0.22 1.44
N ILE A 83 -11.78 1.03 1.22
CA ILE A 83 -11.29 1.52 -0.07
C ILE A 83 -10.06 2.41 0.13
N GLY A 84 -9.17 2.48 -0.86
CA GLY A 84 -7.94 3.25 -0.80
C GLY A 84 -7.09 2.87 0.40
N GLY A 85 -6.72 3.83 1.23
CA GLY A 85 -5.90 3.59 2.43
C GLY A 85 -6.56 2.69 3.48
N SER A 86 -7.88 2.51 3.43
CA SER A 86 -8.60 1.59 4.32
C SER A 86 -8.47 0.12 3.91
N TYR A 87 -7.76 -0.19 2.81
CA TYR A 87 -7.58 -1.56 2.36
C TYR A 87 -6.18 -1.84 1.79
N LEU A 88 -5.59 -0.90 1.02
CA LEU A 88 -4.34 -1.16 0.28
C LEU A 88 -3.17 -1.54 1.17
N GLY A 89 -2.97 -0.83 2.29
CA GLY A 89 -1.87 -1.12 3.19
C GLY A 89 -1.96 -2.49 3.85
N ALA A 90 -3.14 -2.88 4.34
CA ALA A 90 -3.36 -4.22 4.88
C ALA A 90 -3.14 -5.29 3.81
N LYS A 91 -3.70 -5.09 2.61
CA LYS A 91 -3.54 -6.03 1.49
C LYS A 91 -2.09 -6.15 1.06
N ALA A 92 -1.35 -5.05 1.00
CA ALA A 92 0.08 -5.05 0.67
C ALA A 92 0.89 -5.97 1.60
N VAL A 93 0.70 -5.84 2.92
CA VAL A 93 1.41 -6.67 3.90
C VAL A 93 0.96 -8.12 3.84
N ILE A 94 -0.35 -8.37 3.78
CA ILE A 94 -0.93 -9.72 3.73
C ILE A 94 -0.44 -10.47 2.49
N GLU A 95 -0.51 -9.88 1.30
CA GLU A 95 -0.05 -10.51 0.06
C GLU A 95 1.47 -10.73 0.04
N ALA A 96 2.24 -9.78 0.57
CA ALA A 96 3.69 -9.89 0.63
C ALA A 96 4.16 -11.07 1.50
N LEU A 97 3.46 -11.36 2.58
CA LEU A 97 3.83 -12.39 3.55
C LEU A 97 3.15 -13.73 3.30
N SER A 98 2.00 -13.73 2.62
CA SER A 98 1.23 -14.94 2.37
C SER A 98 1.94 -15.88 1.38
N ASP A 99 1.69 -17.18 1.53
CA ASP A 99 1.97 -18.15 0.48
C ASP A 99 1.11 -17.81 -0.77
N SER A 100 1.72 -17.80 -1.95
CA SER A 100 1.03 -17.45 -3.20
C SER A 100 -0.19 -18.34 -3.51
N PHE A 101 -0.25 -19.53 -2.93
CA PHE A 101 -1.34 -20.50 -3.09
C PHE A 101 -2.13 -20.71 -1.80
N ASP A 102 -2.03 -19.78 -0.83
CA ASP A 102 -2.69 -19.91 0.47
C ASP A 102 -4.21 -20.09 0.34
N ALA A 103 -4.84 -19.47 -0.65
CA ALA A 103 -6.29 -19.62 -0.94
C ALA A 103 -6.72 -21.07 -1.18
N TYR A 104 -5.82 -21.92 -1.65
CA TYR A 104 -6.07 -23.34 -1.98
C TYR A 104 -5.65 -24.29 -0.85
N LYS A 105 -5.07 -23.76 0.24
CA LYS A 105 -4.63 -24.57 1.38
C LYS A 105 -5.70 -24.58 2.48
N PRO A 106 -6.03 -25.76 3.06
CA PRO A 106 -6.96 -25.82 4.18
C PRO A 106 -6.33 -25.25 5.46
N GLY A 107 -7.16 -24.81 6.37
CA GLY A 107 -6.83 -24.68 7.79
C GLY A 107 -6.87 -23.28 8.38
N ASN A 108 -6.37 -22.24 7.77
CA ASN A 108 -6.34 -20.90 8.40
C ASN A 108 -7.53 -20.05 7.95
N CYS A 109 -8.01 -19.18 8.84
CA CYS A 109 -8.94 -18.12 8.48
C CYS A 109 -8.33 -17.26 7.37
N LYS A 110 -9.08 -17.02 6.29
CA LYS A 110 -8.62 -16.22 5.16
C LYS A 110 -9.18 -14.82 5.22
N VAL A 111 -8.34 -13.82 4.99
CA VAL A 111 -8.77 -12.43 4.85
C VAL A 111 -9.11 -12.16 3.38
N LEU A 112 -10.36 -11.78 3.16
CA LEU A 112 -10.87 -11.35 1.87
C LEU A 112 -11.13 -9.84 1.90
N PHE A 113 -11.19 -9.21 0.74
CA PHE A 113 -11.39 -7.77 0.66
C PHE A 113 -12.65 -7.43 -0.13
N ALA A 114 -13.41 -6.42 0.33
CA ALA A 114 -14.58 -5.91 -0.35
C ALA A 114 -14.70 -4.39 -0.17
N GLY A 115 -15.58 -3.75 -0.94
CA GLY A 115 -15.78 -2.31 -0.87
C GLY A 115 -14.62 -1.48 -1.44
N ASN A 116 -13.64 -2.12 -2.05
CA ASN A 116 -12.57 -1.50 -2.82
C ASN A 116 -12.94 -1.28 -4.30
N ASN A 117 -14.11 -1.78 -4.69
CA ASN A 117 -14.76 -1.57 -5.98
C ASN A 117 -16.28 -1.74 -5.83
N ILE A 118 -17.03 -1.46 -6.89
CA ILE A 118 -18.49 -1.66 -7.00
C ILE A 118 -18.84 -2.58 -8.17
N GLY A 119 -17.94 -3.51 -8.50
CA GLY A 119 -18.20 -4.54 -9.51
C GLY A 119 -19.25 -5.53 -9.01
N GLU A 120 -20.37 -5.64 -9.75
CA GLU A 120 -21.50 -6.50 -9.37
C GLU A 120 -21.09 -7.97 -9.35
N ASP A 121 -20.40 -8.45 -10.38
CA ASP A 121 -19.93 -9.84 -10.47
C ASP A 121 -18.96 -10.19 -9.32
N TYR A 122 -18.03 -9.29 -8.99
CA TYR A 122 -17.13 -9.51 -7.86
C TYR A 122 -17.87 -9.68 -6.53
N LEU A 123 -18.88 -8.84 -6.27
CA LEU A 123 -19.69 -8.94 -5.06
C LEU A 123 -20.55 -10.21 -5.05
N ALA A 124 -21.11 -10.58 -6.20
CA ALA A 124 -21.90 -11.81 -6.34
C ALA A 124 -21.05 -13.05 -6.08
N ASP A 125 -19.89 -13.16 -6.70
CA ASP A 125 -18.92 -14.27 -6.50
C ASP A 125 -18.47 -14.36 -5.04
N LEU A 126 -18.19 -13.21 -4.39
CA LEU A 126 -17.84 -13.19 -2.97
C LEU A 126 -18.99 -13.67 -2.08
N MET A 127 -20.22 -13.22 -2.35
CA MET A 127 -21.40 -13.65 -1.59
C MET A 127 -21.67 -15.15 -1.79
N ASP A 128 -21.52 -15.66 -3.00
CA ASP A 128 -21.65 -17.10 -3.28
C ASP A 128 -20.59 -17.93 -2.55
N LEU A 129 -19.34 -17.46 -2.49
CA LEU A 129 -18.27 -18.09 -1.70
C LEU A 129 -18.62 -18.13 -0.20
N LEU A 130 -19.21 -17.07 0.34
CA LEU A 130 -19.50 -16.94 1.78
C LEU A 130 -20.81 -17.65 2.19
N LYS A 131 -21.63 -18.06 1.23
CA LYS A 131 -22.92 -18.70 1.50
C LYS A 131 -22.75 -20.01 2.26
N GLY A 132 -23.35 -20.08 3.46
CA GLY A 132 -23.26 -21.24 4.33
C GLY A 132 -21.91 -21.44 5.01
N ARG A 133 -20.98 -20.48 4.88
CA ARG A 133 -19.66 -20.51 5.52
C ARG A 133 -19.64 -19.55 6.72
N LYS A 134 -18.79 -19.85 7.69
CA LYS A 134 -18.60 -18.97 8.84
C LYS A 134 -17.68 -17.82 8.47
N PHE A 135 -18.23 -16.61 8.45
CA PHE A 135 -17.42 -15.44 8.16
C PHE A 135 -17.62 -14.31 9.18
N GLY A 136 -16.65 -13.41 9.24
CA GLY A 136 -16.67 -12.17 10.00
C GLY A 136 -16.40 -10.96 9.11
N ILE A 137 -16.61 -9.77 9.64
CA ILE A 137 -16.45 -8.51 8.91
C ILE A 137 -15.58 -7.55 9.72
N ILE A 138 -14.60 -6.95 9.07
CA ILE A 138 -13.90 -5.76 9.57
C ILE A 138 -14.29 -4.61 8.64
N VAL A 139 -15.18 -3.73 9.09
CA VAL A 139 -15.61 -2.58 8.29
C VAL A 139 -14.80 -1.33 8.68
N ILE A 140 -14.15 -0.74 7.68
CA ILE A 140 -13.18 0.35 7.85
C ILE A 140 -13.66 1.57 7.08
N SER A 141 -14.20 2.55 7.80
CA SER A 141 -14.65 3.82 7.21
C SER A 141 -14.77 4.90 8.28
N LYS A 142 -14.12 6.04 8.09
CA LYS A 142 -14.16 7.14 9.05
C LYS A 142 -15.59 7.70 9.17
N SER A 143 -16.25 8.00 8.05
CA SER A 143 -17.62 8.52 8.02
C SER A 143 -18.71 7.45 8.07
N GLY A 144 -18.44 6.26 7.53
CA GLY A 144 -19.43 5.23 7.27
C GLY A 144 -20.35 5.50 6.08
N THR A 145 -20.06 6.54 5.29
CA THR A 145 -20.90 6.97 4.15
C THR A 145 -20.17 6.94 2.81
N THR A 146 -18.90 6.49 2.77
CA THR A 146 -18.18 6.24 1.52
C THR A 146 -18.94 5.15 0.76
N THR A 147 -19.30 5.41 -0.48
CA THR A 147 -20.30 4.63 -1.23
C THR A 147 -19.92 3.16 -1.37
N GLU A 148 -18.71 2.89 -1.80
CA GLU A 148 -18.22 1.54 -2.12
C GLU A 148 -18.21 0.62 -0.89
N PRO A 149 -17.54 0.97 0.23
CA PRO A 149 -17.58 0.15 1.44
C PRO A 149 -18.95 0.12 2.10
N ALA A 150 -19.78 1.18 1.97
CA ALA A 150 -21.12 1.18 2.54
C ALA A 150 -22.05 0.20 1.84
N ILE A 151 -21.96 0.06 0.51
CA ILE A 151 -22.70 -0.94 -0.27
C ILE A 151 -22.26 -2.35 0.15
N ALA A 152 -20.97 -2.63 0.12
CA ALA A 152 -20.43 -3.95 0.48
C ALA A 152 -20.82 -4.32 1.93
N PHE A 153 -20.70 -3.39 2.86
CA PHE A 153 -21.06 -3.64 4.26
C PHE A 153 -22.55 -3.91 4.44
N ARG A 154 -23.41 -3.16 3.75
CA ARG A 154 -24.88 -3.37 3.83
C ARG A 154 -25.25 -4.77 3.36
N LEU A 155 -24.69 -5.23 2.23
CA LEU A 155 -24.98 -6.54 1.66
C LEU A 155 -24.44 -7.68 2.55
N LEU A 156 -23.16 -7.59 2.95
CA LEU A 156 -22.52 -8.65 3.72
C LEU A 156 -23.01 -8.72 5.18
N LYS A 157 -23.34 -7.58 5.79
CA LYS A 157 -23.99 -7.54 7.10
C LYS A 157 -25.36 -8.23 7.08
N ASP A 158 -26.20 -7.90 6.10
CA ASP A 158 -27.51 -8.53 5.94
C ASP A 158 -27.39 -10.05 5.75
N MET A 159 -26.50 -10.49 4.89
CA MET A 159 -26.19 -11.90 4.67
C MET A 159 -25.72 -12.60 5.95
N LEU A 160 -24.82 -12.00 6.71
CA LEU A 160 -24.30 -12.56 7.95
C LEU A 160 -25.40 -12.68 9.02
N GLU A 161 -26.25 -11.65 9.15
CA GLU A 161 -27.39 -11.66 10.08
C GLU A 161 -28.45 -12.71 9.69
N GLN A 162 -28.69 -12.91 8.40
CA GLN A 162 -29.61 -13.95 7.92
C GLN A 162 -29.05 -15.37 8.16
N GLN A 163 -27.77 -15.58 8.02
CA GLN A 163 -27.15 -16.91 8.22
C GLN A 163 -26.99 -17.30 9.68
N GLU A 164 -26.59 -16.37 10.54
CA GLU A 164 -26.12 -16.67 11.91
C GLU A 164 -26.99 -16.02 13.00
N GLY A 165 -27.90 -15.10 12.63
CA GLY A 165 -28.65 -14.27 13.55
C GLY A 165 -27.86 -13.07 14.08
N LYS A 166 -28.57 -12.02 14.51
CA LYS A 166 -27.97 -10.73 14.91
C LYS A 166 -26.98 -10.84 16.06
N GLU A 167 -27.24 -11.69 17.06
CA GLU A 167 -26.37 -11.83 18.23
C GLU A 167 -24.99 -12.41 17.86
N VAL A 168 -24.96 -13.41 16.97
CA VAL A 168 -23.69 -13.98 16.50
C VAL A 168 -22.99 -13.02 15.54
N ALA A 169 -23.76 -12.41 14.63
CA ALA A 169 -23.23 -11.44 13.68
C ALA A 169 -22.55 -10.27 14.39
N SER A 170 -23.16 -9.71 15.43
CA SER A 170 -22.57 -8.56 16.16
C SER A 170 -21.24 -8.88 16.80
N LYS A 171 -20.99 -10.13 17.20
CA LYS A 171 -19.70 -10.59 17.79
C LYS A 171 -18.63 -10.83 16.72
N ARG A 172 -19.02 -10.98 15.44
CA ARG A 172 -18.11 -11.19 14.29
C ARG A 172 -17.92 -9.96 13.42
N ILE A 173 -18.53 -8.84 13.81
CA ILE A 173 -18.34 -7.54 13.14
C ILE A 173 -17.48 -6.65 14.02
N VAL A 174 -16.37 -6.15 13.43
CA VAL A 174 -15.52 -5.14 14.05
C VAL A 174 -15.57 -3.89 13.18
N ALA A 175 -15.83 -2.72 13.79
CA ALA A 175 -15.86 -1.46 13.09
C ALA A 175 -14.63 -0.61 13.43
N ILE A 176 -13.87 -0.21 12.42
CA ILE A 176 -12.76 0.74 12.53
C ILE A 176 -13.24 2.07 11.94
N THR A 177 -13.46 3.06 12.81
CA THR A 177 -14.19 4.28 12.43
C THR A 177 -13.80 5.48 13.30
N ASP A 178 -14.46 6.62 13.09
CA ASP A 178 -14.29 7.82 13.92
C ASP A 178 -14.58 7.54 15.41
N ALA A 179 -13.92 8.26 16.29
CA ALA A 179 -14.07 8.09 17.74
C ALA A 179 -15.48 8.46 18.25
N LYS A 180 -16.12 9.48 17.64
CA LYS A 180 -17.29 10.16 18.21
C LYS A 180 -18.48 10.30 17.25
N LYS A 181 -18.23 10.42 15.95
CA LYS A 181 -19.23 10.82 14.93
C LYS A 181 -19.22 9.91 13.71
N GLY A 182 -20.23 10.08 12.86
CA GLY A 182 -20.37 9.33 11.62
C GLY A 182 -21.37 8.18 11.71
N ALA A 183 -21.89 7.77 10.55
CA ALA A 183 -22.92 6.75 10.46
C ALA A 183 -22.44 5.39 10.99
N LEU A 184 -21.19 5.00 10.70
CA LEU A 184 -20.63 3.74 11.18
C LEU A 184 -20.41 3.74 12.69
N ARG A 185 -19.97 4.87 13.29
CA ARG A 185 -19.85 4.99 14.75
C ARG A 185 -21.22 4.82 15.43
N SER A 186 -22.25 5.50 14.90
CA SER A 186 -23.62 5.40 15.44
C SER A 186 -24.14 3.97 15.37
N LEU A 187 -23.98 3.31 14.22
CA LEU A 187 -24.41 1.94 14.02
C LEU A 187 -23.63 0.97 14.94
N ALA A 188 -22.32 1.09 15.02
CA ALA A 188 -21.50 0.23 15.86
C ALA A 188 -21.86 0.34 17.36
N THR A 189 -22.20 1.56 17.80
CA THR A 189 -22.68 1.78 19.18
C THR A 189 -24.05 1.16 19.40
N GLN A 190 -24.98 1.30 18.47
CA GLN A 190 -26.33 0.75 18.54
C GLN A 190 -26.32 -0.79 18.55
N GLU A 191 -25.52 -1.41 17.69
CA GLU A 191 -25.48 -2.87 17.53
C GLU A 191 -24.46 -3.55 18.45
N GLY A 192 -23.68 -2.78 19.21
CA GLY A 192 -22.69 -3.31 20.17
C GLY A 192 -21.45 -3.94 19.53
N TYR A 193 -21.03 -3.48 18.35
CA TYR A 193 -19.82 -4.00 17.71
C TYR A 193 -18.56 -3.60 18.47
N LYS A 194 -17.55 -4.49 18.49
CA LYS A 194 -16.19 -4.10 18.87
C LYS A 194 -15.71 -3.00 17.92
N THR A 195 -15.08 -1.97 18.48
CA THR A 195 -14.64 -0.81 17.68
C THR A 195 -13.19 -0.46 17.91
N TYR A 196 -12.55 0.03 16.86
CA TYR A 196 -11.26 0.72 16.90
C TYR A 196 -11.41 2.12 16.29
N VAL A 197 -10.50 3.00 16.67
CA VAL A 197 -10.52 4.40 16.24
C VAL A 197 -9.57 4.60 15.06
N ILE A 198 -10.05 5.31 14.04
CA ILE A 198 -9.19 5.91 13.02
C ILE A 198 -8.77 7.27 13.57
N PRO A 199 -7.47 7.51 13.85
CA PRO A 199 -7.03 8.80 14.36
C PRO A 199 -7.41 9.95 13.41
N ASP A 200 -7.86 11.07 13.98
CA ASP A 200 -8.30 12.22 13.17
C ASP A 200 -7.18 12.86 12.37
N ASN A 201 -5.98 12.82 12.93
CA ASN A 201 -4.76 13.39 12.38
C ASN A 201 -3.91 12.43 11.55
N VAL A 202 -4.47 11.28 11.12
CA VAL A 202 -3.81 10.34 10.21
C VAL A 202 -4.62 10.25 8.91
N GLY A 203 -3.97 10.55 7.79
CA GLY A 203 -4.54 10.38 6.46
C GLY A 203 -4.66 8.91 6.06
N GLY A 204 -5.64 8.57 5.19
CA GLY A 204 -5.90 7.17 4.81
C GLY A 204 -4.68 6.43 4.28
N ARG A 205 -3.88 7.05 3.41
CA ARG A 205 -2.68 6.44 2.81
C ARG A 205 -1.49 6.28 3.77
N PHE A 206 -1.55 6.94 4.95
CA PHE A 206 -0.58 6.86 6.05
C PHE A 206 -1.09 6.02 7.23
N SER A 207 -2.14 5.21 7.04
CA SER A 207 -2.84 4.56 8.15
C SER A 207 -2.50 3.08 8.34
N VAL A 208 -1.53 2.52 7.62
CA VAL A 208 -1.18 1.08 7.69
C VAL A 208 -0.86 0.64 9.13
N LEU A 209 -0.12 1.46 9.87
CA LEU A 209 0.31 1.16 11.25
C LEU A 209 -0.73 1.57 12.31
N THR A 210 -1.94 1.99 11.90
CA THR A 210 -3.09 2.12 12.80
C THR A 210 -3.89 0.81 12.83
N PRO A 211 -4.94 0.68 13.66
CA PRO A 211 -5.83 -0.48 13.61
C PRO A 211 -6.40 -0.77 12.21
N VAL A 212 -6.43 0.23 11.31
CA VAL A 212 -6.86 0.09 9.91
C VAL A 212 -6.08 -1.00 9.17
N GLY A 213 -4.76 -1.01 9.31
CA GLY A 213 -3.91 -2.06 8.74
C GLY A 213 -3.64 -3.20 9.70
N LEU A 214 -3.33 -2.88 10.97
CA LEU A 214 -2.87 -3.88 11.95
C LEU A 214 -3.90 -4.97 12.23
N LEU A 215 -5.19 -4.65 12.33
CA LEU A 215 -6.19 -5.68 12.63
C LEU A 215 -6.38 -6.70 11.50
N PRO A 216 -6.58 -6.33 10.23
CA PRO A 216 -6.64 -7.31 9.14
C PRO A 216 -5.35 -8.13 8.99
N ILE A 217 -4.18 -7.51 9.20
CA ILE A 217 -2.87 -8.19 9.15
C ILE A 217 -2.78 -9.23 10.28
N ALA A 218 -3.16 -8.88 11.51
CA ALA A 218 -3.21 -9.81 12.63
C ALA A 218 -4.21 -10.95 12.41
N VAL A 219 -5.37 -10.68 11.77
CA VAL A 219 -6.34 -11.72 11.39
C VAL A 219 -5.77 -12.67 10.36
N ALA A 220 -4.96 -12.19 9.42
CA ALA A 220 -4.25 -13.06 8.47
C ALA A 220 -3.17 -13.94 9.15
N GLY A 221 -2.84 -13.67 10.42
CA GLY A 221 -1.93 -14.49 11.22
C GLY A 221 -0.49 -13.97 11.27
N PHE A 222 -0.23 -12.76 10.81
CA PHE A 222 1.11 -12.16 10.80
C PHE A 222 1.41 -11.39 12.09
N ASP A 223 2.69 -11.27 12.41
CA ASP A 223 3.18 -10.63 13.63
C ASP A 223 3.18 -9.11 13.51
N VAL A 224 2.11 -8.48 14.01
CA VAL A 224 1.98 -7.01 13.99
C VAL A 224 2.96 -6.30 14.92
N LYS A 225 3.47 -6.99 15.96
CA LYS A 225 4.50 -6.43 16.84
C LYS A 225 5.83 -6.31 16.11
N ALA A 226 6.22 -7.35 15.38
CA ALA A 226 7.40 -7.31 14.53
C ALA A 226 7.29 -6.24 13.42
N LEU A 227 6.09 -6.07 12.83
CA LEU A 227 5.82 -5.03 11.84
C LEU A 227 6.03 -3.63 12.43
N VAL A 228 5.41 -3.35 13.58
CA VAL A 228 5.55 -2.07 14.29
C VAL A 228 7.00 -1.84 14.75
N ALA A 229 7.67 -2.87 15.27
CA ALA A 229 9.08 -2.76 15.67
C ALA A 229 9.99 -2.37 14.52
N GLY A 230 9.76 -2.91 13.31
CA GLY A 230 10.50 -2.50 12.11
C GLY A 230 10.29 -1.03 11.77
N ALA A 231 9.06 -0.52 11.89
CA ALA A 231 8.76 0.90 11.68
C ALA A 231 9.45 1.79 12.72
N VAL A 232 9.45 1.38 14.00
CA VAL A 232 10.15 2.08 15.10
C VAL A 232 11.65 2.20 14.86
N GLU A 233 12.27 1.18 14.24
CA GLU A 233 13.70 1.22 13.91
C GLU A 233 14.04 2.34 12.92
N ILE A 234 13.17 2.58 11.93
CA ILE A 234 13.37 3.68 10.96
C ILE A 234 12.95 5.02 11.56
N GLU A 235 11.89 5.08 12.36
CA GLU A 235 11.48 6.30 13.07
C GLU A 235 12.62 6.86 13.94
N ASN A 236 13.34 5.99 14.65
CA ASN A 236 14.44 6.35 15.55
C ASN A 236 15.83 6.35 14.87
N GLY A 237 15.90 5.97 13.60
CA GLY A 237 17.12 5.95 12.80
C GLY A 237 17.54 7.34 12.31
N ASP A 238 18.60 7.37 11.52
CA ASP A 238 18.95 8.58 10.77
C ASP A 238 18.10 8.68 9.49
N ASP A 239 18.10 9.87 8.90
CA ASP A 239 17.33 10.16 7.69
C ASP A 239 18.15 10.02 6.39
N GLU A 240 19.32 9.39 6.43
CA GLU A 240 20.23 9.32 5.27
C GLU A 240 19.55 8.64 4.05
N ASN A 241 18.90 7.50 4.27
CA ASN A 241 18.14 6.80 3.23
C ASN A 241 16.96 7.65 2.71
N VAL A 242 16.25 8.34 3.60
CA VAL A 242 15.13 9.24 3.25
C VAL A 242 15.65 10.38 2.38
N PHE A 243 16.77 11.01 2.77
CA PHE A 243 17.40 12.07 1.98
C PHE A 243 17.87 11.56 0.64
N THR A 244 18.61 10.45 0.60
CA THR A 244 19.11 9.88 -0.65
C THR A 244 17.97 9.63 -1.64
N TYR A 245 16.87 9.06 -1.19
CA TYR A 245 15.72 8.78 -2.04
C TYR A 245 15.00 10.06 -2.47
N ALA A 246 14.57 10.90 -1.53
CA ALA A 246 13.78 12.08 -1.82
C ALA A 246 14.53 13.12 -2.67
N GLN A 247 15.82 13.35 -2.39
CA GLN A 247 16.64 14.28 -3.18
C GLN A 247 16.88 13.76 -4.59
N THR A 248 17.25 12.48 -4.75
CA THR A 248 17.55 11.91 -6.08
C THR A 248 16.32 11.93 -6.99
N ARG A 249 15.14 11.51 -6.50
CA ARG A 249 13.92 11.51 -7.29
C ARG A 249 13.48 12.93 -7.67
N ASN A 250 13.64 13.91 -6.79
CA ASN A 250 13.35 15.31 -7.10
C ASN A 250 14.37 15.93 -8.07
N ALA A 251 15.66 15.58 -7.97
CA ALA A 251 16.64 16.00 -8.96
C ALA A 251 16.34 15.42 -10.36
N LEU A 252 15.93 14.16 -10.42
CA LEU A 252 15.45 13.51 -11.66
C LEU A 252 14.20 14.20 -12.22
N TYR A 253 13.24 14.55 -11.36
CA TYR A 253 12.05 15.30 -11.77
C TYR A 253 12.41 16.65 -12.39
N GLN A 254 13.34 17.39 -11.77
CA GLN A 254 13.84 18.66 -12.31
C GLN A 254 14.60 18.48 -13.63
N ALA A 255 15.26 17.33 -13.83
CA ALA A 255 15.90 16.96 -15.09
C ALA A 255 14.92 16.46 -16.17
N GLY A 256 13.61 16.47 -15.91
CA GLY A 256 12.57 16.10 -16.88
C GLY A 256 12.05 14.65 -16.77
N LYS A 257 12.53 13.85 -15.82
CA LYS A 257 12.00 12.53 -15.55
C LYS A 257 10.69 12.67 -14.76
N LYS A 258 9.56 12.47 -15.39
CA LYS A 258 8.22 12.75 -14.85
C LYS A 258 7.50 11.55 -14.31
N ILE A 259 8.01 10.35 -14.57
CA ILE A 259 7.39 9.08 -14.21
C ILE A 259 8.41 8.25 -13.42
N GLU A 260 8.05 7.85 -12.23
CA GLU A 260 8.79 6.87 -11.43
C GLU A 260 8.11 5.51 -11.54
N ILE A 261 8.88 4.50 -11.89
CA ILE A 261 8.41 3.12 -11.98
C ILE A 261 9.00 2.35 -10.80
N LEU A 262 8.16 1.94 -9.84
CA LEU A 262 8.56 0.99 -8.80
C LEU A 262 8.62 -0.41 -9.40
N VAL A 263 9.81 -0.99 -9.38
CA VAL A 263 10.10 -2.29 -9.98
C VAL A 263 10.32 -3.32 -8.89
N ASN A 264 9.71 -4.49 -9.01
CA ASN A 264 10.03 -5.64 -8.17
C ASN A 264 10.26 -6.89 -9.02
N PHE A 265 11.08 -7.80 -8.49
CA PHE A 265 11.31 -9.16 -9.02
C PHE A 265 10.73 -10.23 -8.10
N CYS A 266 9.89 -9.81 -7.15
CA CYS A 266 9.17 -10.67 -6.21
C CYS A 266 7.67 -10.43 -6.37
N PRO A 267 6.90 -11.33 -7.03
CA PRO A 267 5.47 -11.11 -7.35
C PRO A 267 4.60 -10.82 -6.12
N ARG A 268 5.04 -11.23 -4.92
CA ARG A 268 4.34 -10.94 -3.66
C ARG A 268 4.31 -9.44 -3.33
N LEU A 269 5.17 -8.63 -3.93
CA LEU A 269 5.24 -7.18 -3.71
C LEU A 269 4.30 -6.37 -4.63
N HIS A 270 3.50 -7.04 -5.47
CA HIS A 270 2.54 -6.37 -6.35
C HIS A 270 1.65 -5.37 -5.58
N TYR A 271 0.95 -5.81 -4.53
CA TYR A 271 0.08 -4.91 -3.75
C TYR A 271 0.84 -3.91 -2.89
N PHE A 272 2.12 -4.18 -2.59
CA PHE A 272 2.99 -3.17 -1.98
C PHE A 272 3.21 -1.99 -2.95
N ALA A 273 3.43 -2.27 -4.22
CA ALA A 273 3.52 -1.25 -5.26
C ALA A 273 2.18 -0.51 -5.47
N GLU A 274 1.03 -1.19 -5.35
CA GLU A 274 -0.29 -0.54 -5.40
C GLU A 274 -0.50 0.44 -4.23
N TRP A 275 -0.11 0.06 -3.01
CA TRP A 275 -0.11 0.96 -1.85
C TRP A 275 0.84 2.14 -2.06
N TRP A 276 2.05 1.90 -2.55
CA TRP A 276 3.04 2.93 -2.85
C TRP A 276 2.52 3.93 -3.90
N LYS A 277 1.83 3.46 -4.95
CA LYS A 277 1.19 4.33 -5.95
C LYS A 277 0.14 5.26 -5.32
N GLN A 278 -0.67 4.77 -4.40
CA GLN A 278 -1.61 5.63 -3.68
C GLN A 278 -0.87 6.64 -2.81
N LEU A 279 0.14 6.19 -2.07
CA LEU A 279 0.93 7.05 -1.18
C LEU A 279 1.48 8.25 -1.95
N TYR A 280 2.21 8.03 -3.03
CA TYR A 280 2.84 9.09 -3.82
C TYR A 280 1.84 9.84 -4.72
N GLY A 281 0.93 9.15 -5.38
CA GLY A 281 -0.05 9.76 -6.28
C GLY A 281 -0.94 10.79 -5.60
N GLU A 282 -1.48 10.45 -4.41
CA GLU A 282 -2.29 11.38 -3.63
C GLU A 282 -1.47 12.46 -2.91
N SER A 283 -0.19 12.20 -2.61
CA SER A 283 0.64 13.15 -1.87
C SER A 283 1.29 14.19 -2.76
N GLU A 284 1.75 13.84 -3.94
CA GLU A 284 2.53 14.71 -4.83
C GLU A 284 1.76 15.25 -6.03
N GLY A 285 0.75 14.53 -6.53
CA GLY A 285 -0.01 14.95 -7.71
C GLY A 285 -0.93 16.13 -7.44
N LYS A 286 -0.38 17.34 -7.30
CA LYS A 286 -1.10 18.57 -6.95
C LYS A 286 -0.56 19.76 -7.74
N ASP A 287 -1.38 20.78 -7.91
CA ASP A 287 -1.00 22.05 -8.54
C ASP A 287 -0.33 21.89 -9.92
N HIS A 288 -0.69 20.82 -10.64
CA HIS A 288 -0.08 20.39 -11.91
C HIS A 288 1.40 19.99 -11.79
N LEU A 289 1.86 19.69 -10.58
CA LEU A 289 3.19 19.15 -10.26
C LEU A 289 3.09 17.67 -9.86
N GLY A 290 4.24 17.07 -9.63
CA GLY A 290 4.39 15.73 -9.09
C GLY A 290 4.95 14.71 -10.07
N ILE A 291 5.59 13.70 -9.48
CA ILE A 291 6.11 12.55 -10.21
C ILE A 291 4.98 11.52 -10.31
N PHE A 292 4.67 11.07 -11.54
CA PHE A 292 3.63 10.07 -11.74
C PHE A 292 4.11 8.68 -11.28
N PRO A 293 3.47 8.06 -10.28
CA PRO A 293 3.89 6.77 -9.78
C PRO A 293 3.31 5.63 -10.64
N ALA A 294 4.19 4.82 -11.20
CA ALA A 294 3.86 3.60 -11.93
C ALA A 294 4.52 2.39 -11.26
N SER A 295 4.16 1.17 -11.66
CA SER A 295 4.82 -0.05 -11.18
C SER A 295 4.84 -1.13 -12.25
N VAL A 296 5.82 -2.03 -12.15
CA VAL A 296 5.95 -3.24 -12.97
C VAL A 296 6.40 -4.42 -12.10
N ASP A 297 5.94 -5.60 -12.47
CA ASP A 297 6.34 -6.88 -11.86
C ASP A 297 7.23 -7.64 -12.83
N PHE A 298 8.55 -7.59 -12.63
CA PHE A 298 9.48 -8.36 -13.44
C PHE A 298 9.62 -9.80 -12.90
N THR A 299 9.92 -10.78 -13.73
CA THR A 299 10.27 -10.74 -15.17
C THR A 299 9.06 -10.63 -16.11
N THR A 300 7.82 -10.81 -15.62
CA THR A 300 6.65 -10.88 -16.52
C THR A 300 6.50 -9.61 -17.36
N ASP A 301 6.66 -8.44 -16.76
CA ASP A 301 6.52 -7.17 -17.48
C ASP A 301 7.73 -6.80 -18.36
N LEU A 302 8.82 -7.56 -18.32
CA LEU A 302 9.86 -7.45 -19.35
C LEU A 302 9.33 -7.87 -20.73
N HIS A 303 8.31 -8.77 -20.75
CA HIS A 303 7.63 -9.22 -21.95
C HIS A 303 6.44 -8.34 -22.36
N SER A 304 6.25 -7.20 -21.69
CA SER A 304 5.20 -6.20 -22.01
C SER A 304 5.80 -4.79 -22.02
N MET A 305 6.18 -4.26 -20.88
CA MET A 305 6.70 -2.91 -20.68
C MET A 305 8.22 -2.78 -20.96
N GLY A 306 8.95 -3.89 -20.96
CA GLY A 306 10.41 -3.89 -21.14
C GLY A 306 10.87 -3.18 -22.41
N GLN A 307 10.18 -3.35 -23.54
CA GLN A 307 10.48 -2.63 -24.77
C GLN A 307 10.34 -1.12 -24.61
N TRP A 308 9.29 -0.66 -23.98
CA TRP A 308 9.06 0.78 -23.80
C TRP A 308 10.08 1.40 -22.83
N ILE A 309 10.38 0.70 -21.74
CA ILE A 309 11.37 1.14 -20.76
C ILE A 309 12.75 1.23 -21.41
N GLN A 310 13.16 0.20 -22.20
CA GLN A 310 14.47 0.14 -22.81
C GLN A 310 14.66 1.15 -23.96
N ASP A 311 13.63 1.42 -24.76
CA ASP A 311 13.77 2.13 -26.05
C ASP A 311 12.67 3.19 -26.29
N GLY A 312 11.79 3.46 -25.31
CA GLY A 312 10.76 4.49 -25.38
C GLY A 312 11.28 5.88 -25.01
N GLU A 313 10.37 6.79 -24.71
CA GLU A 313 10.68 8.17 -24.34
C GLU A 313 11.43 8.24 -22.99
N ARG A 314 12.46 9.08 -22.91
CA ARG A 314 13.36 9.22 -21.73
C ARG A 314 12.76 10.06 -20.60
N THR A 315 11.46 9.96 -20.34
CA THR A 315 10.73 10.69 -19.28
C THR A 315 10.60 9.92 -17.96
N ILE A 316 11.14 8.71 -17.92
CA ILE A 316 11.04 7.79 -16.79
C ILE A 316 12.35 7.64 -16.03
N PHE A 317 12.22 7.16 -14.79
CA PHE A 317 13.29 6.52 -14.01
C PHE A 317 12.69 5.36 -13.22
N GLU A 318 13.53 4.46 -12.75
CA GLU A 318 13.12 3.29 -12.00
C GLU A 318 13.61 3.37 -10.55
N THR A 319 12.79 2.83 -9.64
CA THR A 319 13.18 2.48 -8.27
C THR A 319 12.98 0.98 -8.10
N VAL A 320 14.09 0.23 -8.06
CA VAL A 320 14.07 -1.22 -7.92
C VAL A 320 14.04 -1.59 -6.45
N LEU A 321 13.01 -2.33 -6.05
CA LEU A 321 12.88 -2.91 -4.71
C LEU A 321 13.39 -4.34 -4.73
N SER A 322 14.61 -4.55 -4.23
CA SER A 322 15.31 -5.83 -4.20
C SER A 322 15.17 -6.50 -2.84
N VAL A 323 14.80 -7.78 -2.82
CA VAL A 323 14.74 -8.61 -1.61
C VAL A 323 16.00 -9.46 -1.53
N GLY A 324 16.74 -9.44 -0.43
CA GLY A 324 17.97 -10.20 -0.24
C GLY A 324 17.74 -11.70 -0.21
N ASP A 325 17.29 -12.22 0.93
CA ASP A 325 17.11 -13.66 1.12
C ASP A 325 15.65 -14.08 0.90
N MET A 326 15.43 -15.16 0.14
CA MET A 326 14.13 -15.77 -0.05
C MET A 326 13.84 -16.81 1.04
N SER A 327 12.58 -16.95 1.41
CA SER A 327 12.14 -17.92 2.44
C SER A 327 12.17 -19.39 1.97
N HIS A 328 12.23 -19.62 0.66
CA HIS A 328 12.24 -20.96 0.05
C HIS A 328 13.40 -21.12 -0.90
N SER A 329 13.83 -22.36 -1.08
CA SER A 329 14.90 -22.74 -1.97
C SER A 329 14.42 -23.78 -2.96
N VAL A 330 14.59 -23.51 -4.25
CA VAL A 330 14.26 -24.42 -5.34
C VAL A 330 15.48 -24.55 -6.24
N ILE A 331 15.97 -25.77 -6.41
CA ILE A 331 17.17 -26.06 -7.22
C ILE A 331 16.72 -26.55 -8.59
N ILE A 332 17.36 -26.03 -9.65
CA ILE A 332 17.11 -26.41 -11.04
C ILE A 332 17.76 -27.78 -11.29
N PRO A 333 17.01 -28.80 -11.73
CA PRO A 333 17.56 -30.12 -12.00
C PRO A 333 18.38 -30.14 -13.31
N ASN A 334 19.26 -31.15 -13.45
CA ASN A 334 19.84 -31.51 -14.74
C ASN A 334 18.82 -32.29 -15.56
N ASP A 335 18.76 -32.06 -16.87
CA ASP A 335 18.02 -32.89 -17.83
C ASP A 335 19.00 -33.52 -18.81
N ASP A 336 19.08 -34.86 -18.82
CA ASP A 336 20.02 -35.58 -19.67
C ASP A 336 19.82 -35.35 -21.18
N ALA A 337 18.59 -35.06 -21.59
CA ALA A 337 18.27 -34.71 -22.98
C ALA A 337 18.68 -33.26 -23.35
N ASN A 338 18.66 -32.33 -22.38
CA ASN A 338 19.00 -30.92 -22.55
C ASN A 338 18.39 -30.26 -23.80
N LEU A 339 17.14 -30.63 -24.13
CA LEU A 339 16.47 -30.11 -25.34
C LEU A 339 16.12 -28.62 -25.25
N ASP A 340 15.95 -28.11 -24.04
CA ASP A 340 15.72 -26.68 -23.73
C ASP A 340 17.04 -25.89 -23.64
N GLY A 341 18.21 -26.55 -23.62
CA GLY A 341 19.50 -25.92 -23.51
C GLY A 341 19.81 -25.34 -22.11
N LEU A 342 19.03 -25.69 -21.06
CA LEU A 342 19.13 -25.05 -19.75
C LEU A 342 20.07 -25.73 -18.75
N ASN A 343 20.81 -26.80 -19.14
CA ASN A 343 21.72 -27.47 -18.21
C ASN A 343 22.86 -26.58 -17.66
N PHE A 344 23.14 -25.41 -18.27
CA PHE A 344 24.06 -24.44 -17.68
C PHE A 344 23.54 -23.81 -16.39
N LEU A 345 22.23 -23.96 -16.09
CA LEU A 345 21.60 -23.54 -14.84
C LEU A 345 21.47 -24.68 -13.82
N ALA A 346 21.74 -25.93 -14.23
CA ALA A 346 21.61 -27.09 -13.34
C ALA A 346 22.43 -26.93 -12.06
N GLY A 347 21.81 -27.21 -10.92
CA GLY A 347 22.39 -27.03 -9.59
C GLY A 347 22.31 -25.61 -9.02
N LYS A 348 21.87 -24.62 -9.80
CA LYS A 348 21.61 -23.27 -9.31
C LYS A 348 20.27 -23.16 -8.62
N HIS A 349 20.15 -22.25 -7.67
CA HIS A 349 18.85 -21.85 -7.14
C HIS A 349 18.09 -20.98 -8.13
N VAL A 350 16.77 -21.14 -8.18
CA VAL A 350 15.92 -20.27 -9.03
C VAL A 350 16.09 -18.79 -8.67
N ASP A 351 16.30 -18.48 -7.38
CA ASP A 351 16.56 -17.10 -6.92
C ASP A 351 17.88 -16.54 -7.45
N GLU A 352 18.93 -17.35 -7.59
CA GLU A 352 20.19 -16.90 -8.23
C GLU A 352 19.93 -16.43 -9.67
N VAL A 353 19.09 -17.14 -10.41
CA VAL A 353 18.74 -16.75 -11.78
C VAL A 353 17.91 -15.47 -11.77
N ASN A 354 16.96 -15.34 -10.84
CA ASN A 354 16.14 -14.14 -10.68
C ASN A 354 16.99 -12.91 -10.32
N LYS A 355 17.97 -13.06 -9.43
CA LYS A 355 18.94 -11.99 -9.10
C LYS A 355 19.81 -11.57 -10.28
N MET A 356 20.20 -12.52 -11.14
CA MET A 356 20.93 -12.19 -12.37
C MET A 356 20.01 -11.50 -13.39
N ALA A 357 18.73 -11.86 -13.45
CA ALA A 357 17.75 -11.15 -14.26
C ALA A 357 17.56 -9.70 -13.76
N GLU A 358 17.42 -9.49 -12.44
CA GLU A 358 17.37 -8.15 -11.83
C GLU A 358 18.59 -7.32 -12.21
N LEU A 359 19.78 -7.84 -11.96
CA LEU A 359 21.02 -7.13 -12.24
C LEU A 359 21.19 -6.83 -13.75
N GLY A 360 20.95 -7.82 -14.60
CA GLY A 360 21.06 -7.67 -16.05
C GLY A 360 20.08 -6.65 -16.62
N THR A 361 18.84 -6.63 -16.12
CA THR A 361 17.82 -5.65 -16.51
C THR A 361 18.23 -4.24 -16.09
N ARG A 362 18.68 -4.05 -14.85
CA ARG A 362 19.14 -2.75 -14.36
C ARG A 362 20.31 -2.20 -15.16
N LEU A 363 21.29 -3.04 -15.47
CA LEU A 363 22.42 -2.65 -16.33
C LEU A 363 21.94 -2.21 -17.72
N ALA A 364 21.06 -2.98 -18.36
CA ALA A 364 20.55 -2.66 -19.68
C ALA A 364 19.74 -1.35 -19.69
N HIS A 365 18.86 -1.14 -18.69
CA HIS A 365 18.06 0.07 -18.58
C HIS A 365 18.93 1.31 -18.32
N VAL A 366 19.91 1.23 -17.44
CA VAL A 366 20.88 2.32 -17.17
C VAL A 366 21.69 2.64 -18.44
N ASP A 367 22.21 1.66 -19.16
CA ASP A 367 22.91 1.84 -20.42
C ASP A 367 22.00 2.46 -21.48
N GLY A 368 20.69 2.16 -21.43
CA GLY A 368 19.66 2.76 -22.26
C GLY A 368 19.23 4.17 -21.85
N GLY A 369 19.82 4.76 -20.80
CA GLY A 369 19.50 6.11 -20.31
C GLY A 369 18.29 6.19 -19.42
N VAL A 370 17.94 5.10 -18.71
CA VAL A 370 16.90 5.06 -17.66
C VAL A 370 17.59 5.02 -16.29
N PRO A 371 17.59 6.14 -15.55
CA PRO A 371 18.18 6.18 -14.21
C PRO A 371 17.51 5.18 -13.26
N ASN A 372 18.30 4.57 -12.38
CA ASN A 372 17.85 3.53 -11.47
C ASN A 372 18.26 3.83 -10.02
N LEU A 373 17.28 3.95 -9.13
CA LEU A 373 17.50 3.82 -7.68
C LEU A 373 17.35 2.36 -7.28
N LEU A 374 18.06 1.96 -6.24
CA LEU A 374 17.96 0.63 -5.65
C LEU A 374 17.58 0.75 -4.18
N ILE A 375 16.53 0.09 -3.79
CA ILE A 375 16.15 -0.12 -2.40
C ILE A 375 16.29 -1.59 -2.10
N THR A 376 17.13 -1.95 -1.13
CA THR A 376 17.37 -3.35 -0.74
C THR A 376 16.82 -3.59 0.66
N ILE A 377 16.03 -4.65 0.82
CA ILE A 377 15.64 -5.19 2.12
C ILE A 377 16.30 -6.55 2.32
N PRO A 378 16.72 -6.91 3.55
CA PRO A 378 17.42 -8.18 3.80
C PRO A 378 16.59 -9.43 3.47
N ALA A 379 15.29 -9.41 3.81
CA ALA A 379 14.34 -10.49 3.56
C ALA A 379 12.91 -9.95 3.57
N LEU A 380 11.95 -10.74 3.07
CA LEU A 380 10.53 -10.38 3.11
C LEU A 380 9.92 -10.91 4.42
N THR A 381 9.90 -10.06 5.45
CA THR A 381 9.35 -10.33 6.78
C THR A 381 8.53 -9.15 7.27
N GLU A 382 7.75 -9.34 8.33
CA GLU A 382 6.97 -8.29 8.97
C GLU A 382 7.85 -7.10 9.38
N ARG A 383 9.01 -7.37 10.01
CA ARG A 383 9.95 -6.32 10.43
C ARG A 383 10.42 -5.46 9.26
N TYR A 384 10.86 -6.06 8.15
CA TYR A 384 11.36 -5.32 7.02
C TYR A 384 10.26 -4.63 6.21
N LEU A 385 9.03 -5.19 6.19
CA LEU A 385 7.87 -4.46 5.65
C LEU A 385 7.51 -3.25 6.51
N GLY A 386 7.61 -3.36 7.84
CA GLY A 386 7.44 -2.22 8.74
C GLY A 386 8.47 -1.12 8.47
N GLN A 387 9.75 -1.48 8.26
CA GLN A 387 10.78 -0.54 7.85
C GLN A 387 10.43 0.15 6.52
N LEU A 388 10.04 -0.61 5.49
CA LEU A 388 9.67 -0.07 4.18
C LEU A 388 8.47 0.88 4.25
N ILE A 389 7.43 0.51 4.99
CA ILE A 389 6.22 1.32 5.12
C ILE A 389 6.59 2.69 5.71
N TYR A 390 7.23 2.71 6.85
CA TYR A 390 7.56 3.98 7.50
C TYR A 390 8.59 4.79 6.70
N PHE A 391 9.58 4.13 6.11
CA PHE A 391 10.53 4.76 5.20
C PHE A 391 9.82 5.51 4.06
N PHE A 392 8.90 4.84 3.35
CA PHE A 392 8.20 5.47 2.24
C PHE A 392 7.22 6.55 2.70
N GLU A 393 6.57 6.40 3.85
CA GLU A 393 5.73 7.45 4.42
C GLU A 393 6.54 8.71 4.71
N LYS A 394 7.70 8.59 5.38
CA LYS A 394 8.58 9.72 5.69
C LYS A 394 9.19 10.33 4.43
N ALA A 395 9.71 9.50 3.53
CA ALA A 395 10.27 9.96 2.26
C ALA A 395 9.24 10.66 1.36
N CYS A 396 7.99 10.21 1.38
CA CYS A 396 6.90 10.86 0.66
C CYS A 396 6.58 12.25 1.22
N GLY A 397 6.51 12.39 2.53
CA GLY A 397 6.32 13.70 3.19
C GLY A 397 7.45 14.68 2.86
N VAL A 398 8.70 14.21 2.96
CA VAL A 398 9.89 15.02 2.61
C VAL A 398 9.88 15.42 1.14
N SER A 399 9.61 14.47 0.24
CA SER A 399 9.57 14.72 -1.20
C SER A 399 8.46 15.69 -1.61
N GLY A 400 7.27 15.59 -1.01
CA GLY A 400 6.18 16.53 -1.24
C GLY A 400 6.54 17.96 -0.82
N TYR A 401 7.24 18.14 0.30
CA TYR A 401 7.72 19.46 0.71
C TYR A 401 8.88 19.99 -0.16
N ILE A 402 9.72 19.13 -0.75
CA ILE A 402 10.71 19.54 -1.76
C ILE A 402 10.00 20.02 -3.04
N LEU A 403 8.89 19.39 -3.42
CA LEU A 403 8.05 19.80 -4.55
C LEU A 403 7.21 21.07 -4.25
N ASP A 404 7.24 21.57 -3.03
CA ASP A 404 6.45 22.71 -2.55
C ASP A 404 4.93 22.50 -2.67
N VAL A 405 4.46 21.29 -2.36
CA VAL A 405 3.03 20.92 -2.31
C VAL A 405 2.64 20.45 -0.91
N ASN A 406 1.33 20.51 -0.58
CA ASN A 406 0.80 19.89 0.64
C ASN A 406 0.74 18.36 0.48
N PRO A 407 1.60 17.56 1.18
CA PRO A 407 1.65 16.12 0.97
C PRO A 407 0.47 15.35 1.60
N PHE A 408 -0.39 15.99 2.40
CA PHE A 408 -1.33 15.27 3.27
C PHE A 408 -2.80 15.47 2.94
N ASN A 409 -3.17 16.42 2.08
CA ASN A 409 -4.52 16.59 1.56
C ASN A 409 -4.72 15.83 0.23
N GLN A 410 -5.94 15.79 -0.31
CA GLN A 410 -6.27 15.18 -1.61
C GLN A 410 -7.50 15.88 -2.25
N PRO A 411 -7.41 17.17 -2.64
CA PRO A 411 -8.57 17.91 -3.16
C PRO A 411 -9.07 17.36 -4.50
N GLY A 412 -8.22 16.74 -5.30
CA GLY A 412 -8.55 16.25 -6.65
C GLY A 412 -9.63 15.15 -6.69
N VAL A 413 -9.80 14.39 -5.60
CA VAL A 413 -10.76 13.28 -5.56
C VAL A 413 -12.21 13.70 -5.26
N GLU A 414 -12.46 14.97 -4.94
CA GLU A 414 -13.82 15.43 -4.58
C GLU A 414 -14.71 15.64 -5.81
N ALA A 415 -14.15 15.97 -6.96
CA ALA A 415 -14.90 16.26 -8.17
C ALA A 415 -15.69 15.05 -8.69
N TYR A 416 -15.07 13.87 -8.77
CA TYR A 416 -15.75 12.68 -9.26
C TYR A 416 -16.88 12.21 -8.31
N LYS A 417 -16.66 12.32 -7.00
CA LYS A 417 -17.68 11.98 -5.98
C LYS A 417 -18.92 12.85 -6.15
N LYS A 418 -18.71 14.17 -6.30
CA LYS A 418 -19.81 15.12 -6.54
C LYS A 418 -20.59 14.75 -7.81
N ASN A 419 -19.88 14.44 -8.89
CA ASN A 419 -20.53 14.02 -10.14
C ASN A 419 -21.30 12.70 -9.99
N MET A 420 -20.71 11.70 -9.33
CA MET A 420 -21.39 10.42 -9.06
C MET A 420 -22.67 10.61 -8.24
N PHE A 421 -22.63 11.41 -7.17
CA PHE A 421 -23.81 11.69 -6.35
C PHE A 421 -24.92 12.41 -7.15
N ALA A 422 -24.53 13.36 -8.00
CA ALA A 422 -25.46 14.05 -8.87
C ALA A 422 -26.10 13.11 -9.90
N LEU A 423 -25.32 12.23 -10.53
CA LEU A 423 -25.81 11.23 -11.49
C LEU A 423 -26.75 10.19 -10.85
N LEU A 424 -26.49 9.85 -9.59
CA LEU A 424 -27.35 8.96 -8.80
C LEU A 424 -28.57 9.66 -8.18
N ASN A 425 -28.78 10.94 -8.46
CA ASN A 425 -29.86 11.76 -7.89
C ASN A 425 -29.90 11.73 -6.36
N LYS A 426 -28.72 11.78 -5.73
CA LYS A 426 -28.62 11.83 -4.28
C LYS A 426 -29.31 13.10 -3.75
N PRO A 427 -30.15 13.00 -2.70
CA PRO A 427 -30.77 14.17 -2.08
C PRO A 427 -29.74 15.25 -1.71
N GLY A 428 -30.01 16.52 -2.08
CA GLY A 428 -29.10 17.64 -1.90
C GLY A 428 -28.15 17.91 -3.07
N TYR A 429 -28.25 17.16 -4.18
CA TYR A 429 -27.44 17.32 -5.40
C TYR A 429 -28.29 17.64 -6.65
N GLU A 430 -29.50 18.19 -6.46
CA GLU A 430 -30.48 18.42 -7.54
C GLU A 430 -29.95 19.42 -8.58
N ALA A 431 -29.25 20.47 -8.14
CA ALA A 431 -28.70 21.50 -9.05
C ALA A 431 -27.55 20.91 -9.90
N GLU A 432 -26.67 20.15 -9.28
CA GLU A 432 -25.56 19.45 -9.94
C GLU A 432 -26.08 18.40 -10.93
N SER A 433 -27.12 17.64 -10.54
CA SER A 433 -27.76 16.65 -11.41
C SER A 433 -28.29 17.32 -12.68
N LYS A 434 -29.04 18.41 -12.55
CA LYS A 434 -29.56 19.18 -13.70
C LYS A 434 -28.43 19.72 -14.60
N ALA A 435 -27.34 20.22 -13.99
CA ALA A 435 -26.18 20.73 -14.74
C ALA A 435 -25.46 19.61 -15.52
N ILE A 436 -25.34 18.42 -14.93
CA ILE A 436 -24.71 17.28 -15.61
C ILE A 436 -25.61 16.75 -16.72
N GLN A 437 -26.92 16.62 -16.50
CA GLN A 437 -27.85 16.19 -17.56
C GLN A 437 -27.79 17.14 -18.77
N ALA A 438 -27.75 18.44 -18.54
CA ALA A 438 -27.60 19.43 -19.61
C ALA A 438 -26.28 19.26 -20.39
N LYS A 439 -25.15 18.92 -19.72
CA LYS A 439 -23.87 18.61 -20.37
C LYS A 439 -23.92 17.31 -21.22
N LEU A 440 -24.76 16.37 -20.82
CA LEU A 440 -24.95 15.09 -21.53
C LEU A 440 -26.01 15.17 -22.64
N GLY A 441 -26.61 16.35 -22.86
CA GLY A 441 -27.65 16.53 -23.84
C GLY A 441 -28.98 15.83 -23.50
N LYS A 442 -29.24 15.64 -22.23
CA LYS A 442 -30.43 14.96 -21.70
C LYS A 442 -31.35 15.94 -20.98
#